data_78fa1462e59aeb3881d5894d2375a93d
#
_entry.id   78fa1462e59aeb3881d5894d2375a93d
#
_cell.length_a   1.000
_cell.length_b   1.000
_cell.length_c   1.000
_cell.angle_alpha   90.00
_cell.angle_beta   90.00
_cell.angle_gamma   90.00
#
_symmetry.space_group_name_H-M   'P 1'
#
loop_
_entity.id
_entity.type
_entity.pdbx_description
1 polymer ?
#
loop_
_entity_poly.entity_id
_entity_poly.type
_entity_poly.pdbx_seq_one_letter_code
_entity_poly.pdbx_strand_id
1 'polypeptide(L)'
;AEAAVAQSVAVETGGRADVVISDAAELNLQNANPEEQELAGNGGIISSQVIVSLGVVWIGVTALLLVVSLFRIFRFHMQTHRQAKFAEPRVRQLGNQVAATLGLRKMPRIAVLPANISPFVWWVGGKPQIFLSQVAIDQLQTNELKMVLAHEMVHIKRFDHYVRWLEWFSAAVLWWNPVMWVARQQLRATEEIACDATVVRLAGVAKFDYANSLLKMAEILAKSTNRPPTVASEF
;
A
#
# COMPACT_ATOMS: atom_id res chain seq x y z
N ALA A 1 -65.53 -8.19 -10.73
CA ALA A 1 -65.44 -8.72 -12.11
C ALA A 1 -64.61 -7.80 -13.04
N GLU A 2 -64.44 -6.53 -12.68
CA GLU A 2 -63.69 -5.56 -13.50
C GLU A 2 -62.15 -5.55 -13.23
N ALA A 3 -61.69 -6.07 -12.10
CA ALA A 3 -60.26 -6.10 -11.74
C ALA A 3 -59.48 -7.27 -12.40
N ALA A 4 -60.16 -8.29 -12.90
CA ALA A 4 -59.51 -9.45 -13.54
C ALA A 4 -59.20 -9.26 -15.04
N VAL A 5 -59.86 -8.28 -15.69
CA VAL A 5 -59.67 -8.00 -17.11
C VAL A 5 -58.49 -7.06 -17.37
N ALA A 6 -58.12 -6.23 -16.37
CA ALA A 6 -56.98 -5.29 -16.51
C ALA A 6 -55.61 -5.96 -16.39
N GLN A 7 -55.53 -7.14 -15.79
CA GLN A 7 -54.25 -7.86 -15.59
C GLN A 7 -53.82 -8.75 -16.76
N SER A 8 -54.73 -9.11 -17.65
CA SER A 8 -54.40 -9.95 -18.81
C SER A 8 -53.91 -9.16 -20.05
N VAL A 9 -54.11 -7.83 -20.07
CA VAL A 9 -53.70 -6.97 -21.19
C VAL A 9 -52.25 -6.45 -21.03
N ALA A 10 -51.70 -6.45 -19.80
CA ALA A 10 -50.37 -5.91 -19.51
C ALA A 10 -49.23 -6.89 -19.80
N VAL A 11 -49.47 -8.18 -19.95
CA VAL A 11 -48.42 -9.22 -20.18
C VAL A 11 -48.13 -9.47 -21.67
N GLU A 12 -49.05 -9.13 -22.59
CA GLU A 12 -48.82 -9.36 -24.03
C GLU A 12 -48.12 -8.21 -24.76
N THR A 13 -48.00 -7.02 -24.14
CA THR A 13 -47.37 -5.86 -24.84
C THR A 13 -45.84 -5.79 -24.66
N GLY A 14 -45.26 -6.40 -23.64
CA GLY A 14 -43.80 -6.38 -23.42
C GLY A 14 -43.01 -7.21 -24.41
N GLY A 15 -43.46 -8.39 -24.75
CA GLY A 15 -42.77 -9.30 -25.67
C GLY A 15 -42.84 -8.86 -27.14
N ARG A 16 -43.90 -8.11 -27.53
CA ARG A 16 -44.11 -7.69 -28.94
C ARG A 16 -43.39 -6.40 -29.24
N ALA A 17 -43.11 -5.56 -28.25
CA ALA A 17 -42.34 -4.34 -28.45
C ALA A 17 -40.85 -4.64 -28.65
N ASP A 18 -40.29 -5.59 -27.88
CA ASP A 18 -38.88 -5.98 -28.01
C ASP A 18 -38.59 -6.72 -29.33
N VAL A 19 -39.51 -7.54 -29.81
CA VAL A 19 -39.39 -8.22 -31.10
C VAL A 19 -39.50 -7.21 -32.27
N VAL A 20 -40.40 -6.23 -32.19
CA VAL A 20 -40.58 -5.21 -33.24
C VAL A 20 -39.37 -4.27 -33.30
N ILE A 21 -38.72 -3.96 -32.17
CA ILE A 21 -37.50 -3.15 -32.10
C ILE A 21 -36.30 -3.92 -32.67
N SER A 22 -36.23 -5.25 -32.40
CA SER A 22 -35.19 -6.12 -32.96
C SER A 22 -35.32 -6.24 -34.49
N ASP A 23 -36.54 -6.50 -34.98
CA ASP A 23 -36.81 -6.62 -36.40
C ASP A 23 -36.61 -5.29 -37.16
N ALA A 24 -36.98 -4.15 -36.57
CA ALA A 24 -36.74 -2.83 -37.14
C ALA A 24 -35.25 -2.46 -37.15
N ALA A 25 -34.46 -2.88 -36.19
CA ALA A 25 -33.02 -2.68 -36.15
C ALA A 25 -32.31 -3.56 -37.21
N GLU A 26 -32.75 -4.81 -37.36
CA GLU A 26 -32.23 -5.72 -38.40
C GLU A 26 -32.61 -5.25 -39.80
N LEU A 27 -33.83 -4.76 -40.02
CA LEU A 27 -34.27 -4.22 -41.28
C LEU A 27 -33.51 -2.93 -41.67
N ASN A 28 -33.15 -2.11 -40.69
CA ASN A 28 -32.42 -0.89 -40.92
C ASN A 28 -30.94 -1.18 -41.25
N LEU A 29 -30.38 -2.25 -40.66
CA LEU A 29 -29.03 -2.74 -41.02
C LEU A 29 -28.97 -3.36 -42.43
N GLN A 30 -30.04 -4.03 -42.87
CA GLN A 30 -30.12 -4.61 -44.23
C GLN A 30 -30.32 -3.57 -45.33
N ASN A 31 -30.89 -2.42 -45.01
CA ASN A 31 -31.11 -1.30 -45.94
C ASN A 31 -30.03 -0.21 -45.87
N ALA A 32 -29.05 -0.34 -45.00
CA ALA A 32 -27.92 0.59 -44.92
C ALA A 32 -27.02 0.46 -46.15
N ASN A 33 -26.59 1.60 -46.67
CA ASN A 33 -25.70 1.67 -47.84
C ASN A 33 -24.42 0.84 -47.59
N PRO A 34 -23.86 0.12 -48.58
CA PRO A 34 -22.63 -0.66 -48.37
C PRO A 34 -21.50 0.10 -47.70
N GLU A 35 -21.39 1.40 -47.95
CA GLU A 35 -20.39 2.26 -47.26
C GLU A 35 -20.68 2.47 -45.78
N GLU A 36 -21.95 2.53 -45.35
CA GLU A 36 -22.33 2.64 -43.93
C GLU A 36 -22.14 1.31 -43.18
N GLN A 37 -22.34 0.18 -43.85
CA GLN A 37 -22.06 -1.15 -43.27
C GLN A 37 -20.56 -1.40 -43.14
N GLU A 38 -19.75 -0.93 -44.08
CA GLU A 38 -18.29 -1.03 -44.00
C GLU A 38 -17.71 -0.12 -42.91
N LEU A 39 -18.24 1.09 -42.72
CA LEU A 39 -17.88 2.01 -41.66
C LEU A 39 -18.29 1.50 -40.28
N ALA A 40 -19.47 0.92 -40.12
CA ALA A 40 -19.94 0.34 -38.86
C ALA A 40 -19.17 -0.94 -38.50
N GLY A 41 -18.85 -1.80 -39.49
CA GLY A 41 -18.07 -3.01 -39.29
C GLY A 41 -16.60 -2.74 -38.98
N ASN A 42 -15.99 -1.79 -39.65
CA ASN A 42 -14.58 -1.44 -39.48
C ASN A 42 -14.32 -0.63 -38.20
N GLY A 43 -15.24 0.25 -37.81
CA GLY A 43 -15.13 1.01 -36.54
C GLY A 43 -15.16 0.12 -35.29
N GLY A 44 -16.00 -0.91 -35.30
CA GLY A 44 -16.10 -1.86 -34.20
C GLY A 44 -14.86 -2.77 -34.06
N ILE A 45 -14.29 -3.23 -35.17
CA ILE A 45 -13.12 -4.09 -35.20
C ILE A 45 -11.85 -3.33 -34.79
N ILE A 46 -11.67 -2.10 -35.30
CA ILE A 46 -10.54 -1.25 -34.94
C ILE A 46 -10.58 -0.91 -33.43
N SER A 47 -11.77 -0.58 -32.90
CA SER A 47 -11.92 -0.26 -31.47
C SER A 47 -11.64 -1.47 -30.57
N SER A 48 -12.07 -2.68 -30.95
CA SER A 48 -11.81 -3.90 -30.16
C SER A 48 -10.31 -4.28 -30.16
N GLN A 49 -9.64 -4.18 -31.28
CA GLN A 49 -8.19 -4.44 -31.36
C GLN A 49 -7.38 -3.44 -30.55
N VAL A 50 -7.73 -2.16 -30.57
CA VAL A 50 -7.06 -1.13 -29.77
C VAL A 50 -7.26 -1.39 -28.28
N ILE A 51 -8.48 -1.71 -27.83
CA ILE A 51 -8.76 -2.04 -26.43
C ILE A 51 -7.95 -3.26 -25.98
N VAL A 52 -7.92 -4.33 -26.78
CA VAL A 52 -7.15 -5.53 -26.47
C VAL A 52 -5.65 -5.22 -26.41
N SER A 53 -5.12 -4.45 -27.36
CA SER A 53 -3.70 -4.07 -27.37
C SER A 53 -3.32 -3.23 -26.15
N LEU A 54 -4.14 -2.25 -25.76
CA LEU A 54 -3.94 -1.47 -24.54
C LEU A 54 -3.99 -2.34 -23.29
N GLY A 55 -4.92 -3.29 -23.23
CA GLY A 55 -5.02 -4.26 -22.13
C GLY A 55 -3.77 -5.13 -22.02
N VAL A 56 -3.26 -5.65 -23.12
CA VAL A 56 -2.02 -6.45 -23.16
C VAL A 56 -0.82 -5.63 -22.70
N VAL A 57 -0.68 -4.40 -23.18
CA VAL A 57 0.40 -3.49 -22.74
C VAL A 57 0.29 -3.21 -21.25
N TRP A 58 -0.90 -2.89 -20.76
CA TRP A 58 -1.12 -2.63 -19.34
C TRP A 58 -0.76 -3.84 -18.47
N ILE A 59 -1.19 -5.04 -18.84
CA ILE A 59 -0.84 -6.29 -18.14
C ILE A 59 0.67 -6.51 -18.18
N GLY A 60 1.31 -6.33 -19.34
CA GLY A 60 2.75 -6.52 -19.51
C GLY A 60 3.57 -5.58 -18.63
N VAL A 61 3.23 -4.28 -18.64
CA VAL A 61 3.91 -3.29 -17.77
C VAL A 61 3.66 -3.58 -16.30
N THR A 62 2.43 -3.90 -15.91
CA THR A 62 2.09 -4.24 -14.52
C THR A 62 2.88 -5.48 -14.06
N ALA A 63 2.92 -6.55 -14.86
CA ALA A 63 3.67 -7.75 -14.55
C ALA A 63 5.18 -7.46 -14.40
N LEU A 64 5.75 -6.65 -15.29
CA LEU A 64 7.15 -6.22 -15.22
C LEU A 64 7.43 -5.45 -13.92
N LEU A 65 6.58 -4.46 -13.58
CA LEU A 65 6.71 -3.69 -12.34
C LEU A 65 6.63 -4.58 -11.10
N LEU A 66 5.71 -5.53 -11.07
CA LEU A 66 5.59 -6.50 -9.98
C LEU A 66 6.84 -7.36 -9.85
N VAL A 67 7.34 -7.93 -10.94
CA VAL A 67 8.56 -8.77 -10.94
C VAL A 67 9.78 -7.98 -10.48
N VAL A 68 9.99 -6.78 -11.02
CA VAL A 68 11.12 -5.91 -10.64
C VAL A 68 11.02 -5.52 -9.17
N SER A 69 9.84 -5.14 -8.70
CA SER A 69 9.63 -4.75 -7.30
C SER A 69 9.82 -5.94 -6.35
N LEU A 70 9.29 -7.12 -6.67
CA LEU A 70 9.50 -8.34 -5.86
C LEU A 70 10.98 -8.72 -5.80
N PHE A 71 11.70 -8.60 -6.92
CA PHE A 71 13.15 -8.83 -6.94
C PHE A 71 13.89 -7.84 -6.03
N ARG A 72 13.53 -6.54 -6.08
CA ARG A 72 14.11 -5.50 -5.20
C ARG A 72 13.81 -5.79 -3.72
N ILE A 73 12.55 -6.15 -3.39
CA ILE A 73 12.14 -6.53 -2.03
C ILE A 73 12.95 -7.75 -1.55
N PHE A 74 13.05 -8.78 -2.37
CA PHE A 74 13.83 -9.98 -2.04
C PHE A 74 15.31 -9.66 -1.82
N ARG A 75 15.92 -8.89 -2.72
CA ARG A 75 17.31 -8.45 -2.59
C ARG A 75 17.54 -7.64 -1.32
N PHE A 76 16.65 -6.68 -1.03
CA PHE A 76 16.71 -5.88 0.19
C PHE A 76 16.56 -6.77 1.44
N HIS A 77 15.61 -7.68 1.45
CA HIS A 77 15.41 -8.66 2.53
C HIS A 77 16.69 -9.46 2.79
N MET A 78 17.27 -10.04 1.75
CA MET A 78 18.51 -10.83 1.89
C MET A 78 19.68 -9.99 2.38
N GLN A 79 19.86 -8.79 1.86
CA GLN A 79 20.94 -7.89 2.25
C GLN A 79 20.81 -7.44 3.70
N THR A 80 19.60 -7.04 4.10
CA THR A 80 19.30 -6.60 5.47
C THR A 80 19.52 -7.73 6.46
N HIS A 81 19.00 -8.93 6.17
CA HIS A 81 19.20 -10.09 7.06
C HIS A 81 20.65 -10.56 7.18
N ARG A 82 21.45 -10.41 6.12
CA ARG A 82 22.89 -10.76 6.17
C ARG A 82 23.69 -9.80 7.05
N GLN A 83 23.32 -8.54 7.11
CA GLN A 83 24.02 -7.51 7.90
C GLN A 83 23.46 -7.36 9.32
N ALA A 84 22.26 -7.86 9.56
CA ALA A 84 21.57 -7.71 10.81
C ALA A 84 22.23 -8.51 11.94
N LYS A 85 22.51 -7.84 13.03
CA LYS A 85 22.95 -8.45 14.29
C LYS A 85 21.79 -8.45 15.28
N PHE A 86 21.80 -9.40 16.23
CA PHE A 86 20.86 -9.39 17.31
C PHE A 86 21.09 -8.17 18.21
N ALA A 87 20.02 -7.52 18.63
CA ALA A 87 20.11 -6.43 19.58
C ALA A 87 20.70 -6.89 20.92
N GLU A 88 21.51 -6.03 21.52
CA GLU A 88 22.09 -6.24 22.84
C GLU A 88 21.02 -6.49 23.91
N PRO A 89 21.39 -7.18 25.03
CA PRO A 89 20.45 -7.46 26.11
C PRO A 89 19.74 -6.20 26.65
N ARG A 90 20.46 -5.07 26.73
CA ARG A 90 19.91 -3.77 27.16
C ARG A 90 18.76 -3.32 26.24
N VAL A 91 18.98 -3.32 24.92
CA VAL A 91 17.97 -2.90 23.94
C VAL A 91 16.77 -3.85 23.96
N ARG A 92 17.00 -5.16 24.11
CA ARG A 92 15.91 -6.15 24.22
C ARG A 92 15.09 -5.95 25.50
N GLN A 93 15.74 -5.64 26.61
CA GLN A 93 15.04 -5.35 27.87
C GLN A 93 14.17 -4.09 27.75
N LEU A 94 14.69 -3.01 27.12
CA LEU A 94 13.90 -1.82 26.82
C LEU A 94 12.72 -2.16 25.91
N GLY A 95 12.94 -2.96 24.87
CA GLY A 95 11.89 -3.44 23.99
C GLY A 95 10.79 -4.21 24.72
N ASN A 96 11.15 -5.10 25.66
CA ASN A 96 10.17 -5.82 26.47
C ASN A 96 9.32 -4.86 27.33
N GLN A 97 9.95 -3.85 27.96
CA GLN A 97 9.23 -2.85 28.74
C GLN A 97 8.23 -2.07 27.87
N VAL A 98 8.68 -1.60 26.71
CA VAL A 98 7.83 -0.86 25.78
C VAL A 98 6.69 -1.73 25.24
N ALA A 99 6.97 -2.98 24.86
CA ALA A 99 5.96 -3.92 24.41
C ALA A 99 4.88 -4.17 25.47
N ALA A 100 5.29 -4.32 26.73
CA ALA A 100 4.36 -4.47 27.86
C ALA A 100 3.49 -3.21 28.05
N THR A 101 4.10 -2.01 28.04
CA THR A 101 3.38 -0.73 28.14
C THR A 101 2.35 -0.56 27.03
N LEU A 102 2.70 -0.95 25.80
CA LEU A 102 1.82 -0.88 24.65
C LEU A 102 0.78 -2.02 24.60
N GLY A 103 0.85 -3.01 25.49
CA GLY A 103 -0.05 -4.17 25.50
C GLY A 103 0.15 -5.11 24.32
N LEU A 104 1.35 -5.24 23.79
CA LEU A 104 1.68 -6.20 22.75
C LEU A 104 1.76 -7.62 23.35
N ARG A 105 1.09 -8.58 22.73
CA ARG A 105 1.11 -9.99 23.19
C ARG A 105 2.50 -10.63 23.16
N LYS A 106 3.34 -10.22 22.22
CA LYS A 106 4.73 -10.70 22.07
C LYS A 106 5.59 -9.54 21.60
N MET A 107 6.80 -9.44 22.18
CA MET A 107 7.81 -8.51 21.74
C MET A 107 8.25 -8.87 20.30
N PRO A 108 8.27 -7.92 19.34
CA PRO A 108 8.84 -8.14 18.03
C PRO A 108 10.36 -8.35 18.13
N ARG A 109 10.93 -9.05 17.14
CA ARG A 109 12.39 -9.18 17.07
C ARG A 109 12.99 -7.81 16.76
N ILE A 110 14.04 -7.45 17.50
CA ILE A 110 14.84 -6.26 17.25
C ILE A 110 16.18 -6.71 16.68
N ALA A 111 16.51 -6.19 15.52
CA ALA A 111 17.78 -6.40 14.85
C ALA A 111 18.50 -5.06 14.66
N VAL A 112 19.82 -5.08 14.66
CA VAL A 112 20.67 -3.89 14.56
C VAL A 112 21.47 -3.95 13.27
N LEU A 113 21.45 -2.84 12.54
CA LEU A 113 22.21 -2.66 11.31
C LEU A 113 23.37 -1.70 11.55
N PRO A 114 24.54 -1.96 10.94
CA PRO A 114 25.70 -1.08 11.05
C PRO A 114 25.51 0.24 10.28
N ALA A 115 24.57 0.27 9.33
CA ALA A 115 24.30 1.46 8.54
C ALA A 115 23.53 2.51 9.35
N ASN A 116 23.80 3.80 9.10
CA ASN A 116 23.02 4.89 9.68
C ASN A 116 21.73 5.09 8.86
N ILE A 117 20.69 4.43 9.29
CA ILE A 117 19.36 4.44 8.66
C ILE A 117 18.31 4.79 9.71
N SER A 118 17.18 5.31 9.25
CA SER A 118 16.00 5.46 10.10
C SER A 118 15.57 4.09 10.63
N PRO A 119 15.13 3.98 11.89
CA PRO A 119 14.41 2.81 12.36
C PRO A 119 13.26 2.46 11.42
N PHE A 120 12.96 1.19 11.28
CA PHE A 120 11.82 0.76 10.46
C PHE A 120 11.34 -0.63 10.85
N VAL A 121 10.07 -0.88 10.59
CA VAL A 121 9.47 -2.20 10.68
C VAL A 121 9.57 -2.90 9.33
N TRP A 122 10.12 -4.10 9.31
CA TRP A 122 10.20 -4.94 8.13
C TRP A 122 9.38 -6.21 8.28
N TRP A 123 8.58 -6.49 7.27
CA TRP A 123 7.78 -7.70 7.24
C TRP A 123 7.70 -8.27 5.81
N VAL A 124 8.22 -9.48 5.64
CA VAL A 124 8.08 -10.28 4.41
C VAL A 124 7.74 -11.69 4.84
N GLY A 125 6.47 -11.94 5.09
CA GLY A 125 6.01 -13.20 5.65
C GLY A 125 6.51 -13.44 7.09
N GLY A 126 5.83 -14.22 7.86
CA GLY A 126 6.21 -14.53 9.24
C GLY A 126 5.93 -13.42 10.25
N LYS A 127 6.89 -13.11 11.12
CA LYS A 127 6.74 -12.11 12.19
C LYS A 127 7.41 -10.79 11.82
N PRO A 128 6.75 -9.64 12.06
CA PRO A 128 7.39 -8.33 11.84
C PRO A 128 8.63 -8.17 12.73
N GLN A 129 9.65 -7.52 12.19
CA GLN A 129 10.92 -7.24 12.87
C GLN A 129 11.19 -5.74 12.83
N ILE A 130 11.78 -5.24 13.91
CA ILE A 130 12.24 -3.84 14.01
C ILE A 130 13.72 -3.82 13.71
N PHE A 131 14.14 -2.97 12.80
CA PHE A 131 15.54 -2.70 12.51
C PHE A 131 15.92 -1.34 13.07
N LEU A 132 17.03 -1.31 13.82
CA LEU A 132 17.62 -0.11 14.40
C LEU A 132 19.02 0.09 13.83
N SER A 133 19.42 1.35 13.72
CA SER A 133 20.81 1.71 13.44
C SER A 133 21.67 1.56 14.70
N GLN A 134 22.88 1.00 14.57
CA GLN A 134 23.85 0.99 15.68
C GLN A 134 24.14 2.42 16.14
N VAL A 135 24.29 3.37 15.22
CA VAL A 135 24.55 4.78 15.53
C VAL A 135 23.43 5.39 16.39
N ALA A 136 22.17 5.06 16.09
CA ALA A 136 21.04 5.52 16.90
C ALA A 136 21.08 4.94 18.32
N ILE A 137 21.45 3.67 18.49
CA ILE A 137 21.57 3.03 19.80
C ILE A 137 22.67 3.68 20.64
N ASP A 138 23.80 4.06 20.01
CA ASP A 138 24.95 4.63 20.70
C ASP A 138 24.75 6.11 21.08
N GLN A 139 23.97 6.87 20.30
CA GLN A 139 23.77 8.31 20.48
C GLN A 139 22.49 8.69 21.23
N LEU A 140 21.48 7.83 21.23
CA LEU A 140 20.22 8.10 21.94
C LEU A 140 20.33 7.71 23.43
N GLN A 141 19.76 8.57 24.27
CA GLN A 141 19.57 8.23 25.67
C GLN A 141 18.50 7.12 25.83
N THR A 142 18.50 6.48 26.97
CA THR A 142 17.59 5.35 27.24
C THR A 142 16.11 5.71 27.04
N ASN A 143 15.70 6.91 27.46
CA ASN A 143 14.31 7.36 27.30
C ASN A 143 13.98 7.69 25.82
N GLU A 144 14.91 8.31 25.12
CA GLU A 144 14.75 8.60 23.69
C GLU A 144 14.64 7.31 22.85
N LEU A 145 15.49 6.32 23.15
CA LEU A 145 15.43 5.01 22.50
C LEU A 145 14.12 4.27 22.80
N LYS A 146 13.57 4.43 24.03
CA LYS A 146 12.24 3.90 24.35
C LYS A 146 11.15 4.54 23.49
N MET A 147 11.21 5.86 23.25
CA MET A 147 10.23 6.55 22.40
C MET A 147 10.29 6.08 20.95
N VAL A 148 11.50 5.95 20.42
CA VAL A 148 11.71 5.41 19.06
C VAL A 148 11.19 3.97 18.97
N LEU A 149 11.50 3.11 19.93
CA LEU A 149 10.97 1.75 19.97
C LEU A 149 9.44 1.73 20.09
N ALA A 150 8.86 2.64 20.89
CA ALA A 150 7.41 2.75 21.02
C ALA A 150 6.74 3.12 19.68
N HIS A 151 7.33 4.04 18.94
CA HIS A 151 6.87 4.44 17.62
C HIS A 151 6.85 3.22 16.67
N GLU A 152 7.96 2.51 16.52
CA GLU A 152 8.05 1.32 15.66
C GLU A 152 7.08 0.19 16.09
N MET A 153 6.92 0.00 17.41
CA MET A 153 6.00 -1.01 17.91
C MET A 153 4.54 -0.65 17.72
N VAL A 154 4.19 0.63 17.68
CA VAL A 154 2.82 1.08 17.37
C VAL A 154 2.48 0.78 15.90
N HIS A 155 3.39 0.93 14.96
CA HIS A 155 3.19 0.49 13.57
C HIS A 155 2.85 -1.01 13.50
N ILE A 156 3.54 -1.85 14.29
CA ILE A 156 3.23 -3.28 14.37
C ILE A 156 1.85 -3.52 14.99
N LYS A 157 1.53 -2.82 16.07
CA LYS A 157 0.23 -2.93 16.78
C LYS A 157 -0.94 -2.54 15.90
N ARG A 158 -0.78 -1.56 15.04
CA ARG A 158 -1.79 -1.05 14.10
C ARG A 158 -1.87 -1.88 12.82
N PHE A 159 -0.95 -2.81 12.60
CA PHE A 159 -0.85 -3.59 11.38
C PHE A 159 -0.53 -2.76 10.13
N ASP A 160 0.18 -1.64 10.26
CA ASP A 160 0.52 -0.74 9.16
C ASP A 160 1.33 -1.46 8.06
N HIS A 161 2.05 -2.52 8.39
CA HIS A 161 2.76 -3.37 7.43
C HIS A 161 1.85 -4.05 6.40
N TYR A 162 0.58 -4.36 6.73
CA TYR A 162 -0.37 -4.87 5.74
C TYR A 162 -0.84 -3.75 4.81
N VAL A 163 -1.03 -2.54 5.36
CA VAL A 163 -1.40 -1.36 4.56
C VAL A 163 -0.30 -1.05 3.54
N ARG A 164 0.99 -1.17 3.93
CA ARG A 164 2.14 -1.00 3.03
C ARG A 164 2.13 -2.00 1.86
N TRP A 165 1.77 -3.26 2.09
CA TRP A 165 1.65 -4.24 1.02
C TRP A 165 0.48 -3.94 0.08
N LEU A 166 -0.66 -3.53 0.63
CA LEU A 166 -1.80 -3.10 -0.17
C LEU A 166 -1.46 -1.87 -1.01
N GLU A 167 -0.81 -0.88 -0.41
CA GLU A 167 -0.31 0.33 -1.07
C GLU A 167 0.64 -0.02 -2.22
N TRP A 168 1.60 -0.91 -1.97
CA TRP A 168 2.55 -1.36 -2.98
C TRP A 168 1.85 -2.05 -4.15
N PHE A 169 0.96 -2.99 -3.86
CA PHE A 169 0.20 -3.70 -4.89
C PHE A 169 -0.67 -2.75 -5.73
N SER A 170 -1.41 -1.87 -5.05
CA SER A 170 -2.25 -0.88 -5.72
C SER A 170 -1.45 0.07 -6.61
N ALA A 171 -0.26 0.50 -6.15
CA ALA A 171 0.64 1.34 -6.95
C ALA A 171 1.19 0.60 -8.18
N ALA A 172 1.43 -0.70 -8.08
CA ALA A 172 1.88 -1.51 -9.21
C ALA A 172 0.78 -1.72 -10.26
N VAL A 173 -0.48 -1.87 -9.82
CA VAL A 173 -1.65 -2.05 -10.71
C VAL A 173 -2.09 -0.72 -11.33
N LEU A 174 -2.11 0.34 -10.53
CA LEU A 174 -2.56 1.69 -10.91
C LEU A 174 -1.39 2.63 -11.20
N TRP A 175 -0.29 2.11 -11.72
CA TRP A 175 0.96 2.84 -11.96
C TRP A 175 0.79 4.11 -12.79
N TRP A 176 -0.19 4.13 -13.68
CA TRP A 176 -0.53 5.25 -14.58
C TRP A 176 -1.45 6.30 -13.94
N ASN A 177 -2.07 5.99 -12.78
CA ASN A 177 -3.09 6.86 -12.18
C ASN A 177 -2.45 7.87 -11.21
N PRO A 178 -2.49 9.20 -11.53
CA PRO A 178 -1.89 10.22 -10.66
C PRO A 178 -2.58 10.33 -9.29
N VAL A 179 -3.87 9.99 -9.19
CA VAL A 179 -4.60 10.00 -7.92
C VAL A 179 -3.98 9.00 -6.94
N MET A 180 -3.47 7.87 -7.44
CA MET A 180 -2.80 6.88 -6.59
C MET A 180 -1.56 7.47 -5.90
N TRP A 181 -0.80 8.32 -6.58
CA TRP A 181 0.39 8.97 -6.01
C TRP A 181 0.04 9.95 -4.89
N VAL A 182 -1.02 10.76 -5.10
CA VAL A 182 -1.51 11.68 -4.08
C VAL A 182 -2.09 10.92 -2.89
N ALA A 183 -2.92 9.90 -3.14
CA ALA A 183 -3.51 9.07 -2.10
C ALA A 183 -2.44 8.40 -1.22
N ARG A 184 -1.36 7.91 -1.84
CA ARG A 184 -0.20 7.32 -1.18
C ARG A 184 0.48 8.28 -0.20
N GLN A 185 0.74 9.51 -0.64
CA GLN A 185 1.35 10.53 0.21
C GLN A 185 0.46 10.88 1.41
N GLN A 186 -0.84 11.06 1.16
CA GLN A 186 -1.80 11.37 2.22
C GLN A 186 -1.95 10.22 3.21
N LEU A 187 -1.98 8.99 2.72
CA LEU A 187 -2.05 7.80 3.56
C LEU A 187 -0.84 7.73 4.50
N ARG A 188 0.37 7.89 3.99
CA ARG A 188 1.61 7.89 4.80
C ARG A 188 1.60 9.00 5.85
N ALA A 189 1.26 10.22 5.46
CA ALA A 189 1.16 11.33 6.42
C ALA A 189 0.14 11.05 7.53
N THR A 190 -1.01 10.48 7.18
CA THR A 190 -2.06 10.13 8.15
C THR A 190 -1.63 8.98 9.06
N GLU A 191 -0.91 7.98 8.53
CA GLU A 191 -0.35 6.87 9.31
C GLU A 191 0.62 7.38 10.38
N GLU A 192 1.54 8.30 10.03
CA GLU A 192 2.51 8.88 10.96
C GLU A 192 1.80 9.68 12.06
N ILE A 193 0.87 10.58 11.70
CA ILE A 193 0.09 11.37 12.67
C ILE A 193 -0.66 10.45 13.64
N ALA A 194 -1.29 9.41 13.13
CA ALA A 194 -2.03 8.47 13.95
C ALA A 194 -1.11 7.56 14.79
N CYS A 195 0.11 7.26 14.31
CA CYS A 195 1.15 6.56 15.07
C CYS A 195 1.59 7.43 16.26
N ASP A 196 1.98 8.67 16.01
CA ASP A 196 2.42 9.61 17.03
C ASP A 196 1.36 9.84 18.12
N ALA A 197 0.12 10.08 17.71
CA ALA A 197 -1.00 10.22 18.65
C ALA A 197 -1.22 8.96 19.51
N THR A 198 -1.00 7.79 18.93
CA THR A 198 -1.15 6.50 19.63
C THR A 198 0.00 6.28 20.61
N VAL A 199 1.24 6.62 20.27
CA VAL A 199 2.40 6.54 21.17
C VAL A 199 2.17 7.43 22.39
N VAL A 200 1.86 8.71 22.18
CA VAL A 200 1.62 9.68 23.27
C VAL A 200 0.52 9.19 24.20
N ARG A 201 -0.57 8.65 23.66
CA ARG A 201 -1.70 8.15 24.44
C ARG A 201 -1.38 6.89 25.23
N LEU A 202 -0.73 5.91 24.60
CA LEU A 202 -0.51 4.58 25.23
C LEU A 202 0.73 4.54 26.11
N ALA A 203 1.80 5.24 25.73
CA ALA A 203 3.01 5.30 26.54
C ALA A 203 2.91 6.30 27.68
N GLY A 204 1.88 7.16 27.71
CA GLY A 204 1.68 8.15 28.78
C GLY A 204 2.79 9.19 28.87
N VAL A 205 3.46 9.49 27.75
CA VAL A 205 4.62 10.39 27.70
C VAL A 205 4.18 11.82 27.37
N ALA A 206 4.94 12.79 27.88
CA ALA A 206 4.73 14.18 27.50
C ALA A 206 5.00 14.37 26.00
N LYS A 207 4.09 15.07 25.31
CA LYS A 207 4.22 15.33 23.87
C LYS A 207 5.53 15.98 23.49
N PHE A 208 6.03 16.86 24.34
CA PHE A 208 7.29 17.58 24.14
C PHE A 208 8.50 16.63 24.19
N ASP A 209 8.56 15.72 25.15
CA ASP A 209 9.67 14.76 25.28
C ASP A 209 9.69 13.79 24.11
N TYR A 210 8.49 13.36 23.67
CA TYR A 210 8.34 12.52 22.49
C TYR A 210 8.84 13.24 21.22
N ALA A 211 8.37 14.46 20.99
CA ALA A 211 8.79 15.25 19.83
C ALA A 211 10.31 15.50 19.81
N ASN A 212 10.91 15.81 20.96
CA ASN A 212 12.35 15.98 21.08
C ASN A 212 13.12 14.70 20.74
N SER A 213 12.61 13.54 21.14
CA SER A 213 13.23 12.26 20.81
C SER A 213 13.22 11.98 19.31
N LEU A 214 12.12 12.28 18.60
CA LEU A 214 12.04 12.16 17.15
C LEU A 214 12.94 13.18 16.44
N LEU A 215 12.99 14.43 16.92
CA LEU A 215 13.86 15.47 16.38
C LEU A 215 15.33 15.07 16.49
N LYS A 216 15.74 14.56 17.65
CA LYS A 216 17.11 14.08 17.84
C LYS A 216 17.44 12.90 16.93
N MET A 217 16.50 11.99 16.71
CA MET A 217 16.67 10.91 15.74
C MET A 217 16.86 11.47 14.32
N ALA A 218 16.08 12.46 13.93
CA ALA A 218 16.22 13.13 12.63
C ALA A 218 17.59 13.83 12.49
N GLU A 219 18.10 14.46 13.56
CA GLU A 219 19.43 15.08 13.56
C GLU A 219 20.56 14.04 13.40
N ILE A 220 20.44 12.87 14.05
CA ILE A 220 21.40 11.78 13.90
C ILE A 220 21.45 11.31 12.44
N LEU A 221 20.28 11.19 11.81
CA LEU A 221 20.19 10.81 10.40
C LEU A 221 20.74 11.87 9.46
N ALA A 222 20.48 13.15 9.74
CA ALA A 222 20.94 14.27 8.91
C ALA A 222 22.47 14.47 8.95
N LYS A 223 23.10 14.19 10.08
CA LYS A 223 24.57 14.28 10.25
C LYS A 223 25.34 13.19 9.50
N SER A 224 24.65 12.13 9.07
CA SER A 224 25.28 11.09 8.27
C SER A 224 25.37 11.53 6.81
N THR A 225 26.59 11.73 6.32
CA THR A 225 26.88 12.01 4.90
C THR A 225 26.62 10.82 3.98
N ASN A 226 26.46 9.63 4.52
CA ASN A 226 26.07 8.43 3.80
C ASN A 226 24.54 8.33 3.77
N ARG A 227 23.88 9.02 2.84
CA ARG A 227 22.50 8.70 2.47
C ARG A 227 22.47 7.25 2.00
N PRO A 228 21.71 6.35 2.65
CA PRO A 228 21.45 5.06 2.05
C PRO A 228 20.80 5.29 0.69
N PRO A 229 21.04 4.40 -0.29
CA PRO A 229 20.33 4.53 -1.55
C PRO A 229 18.85 4.64 -1.26
N THR A 230 18.16 5.56 -1.93
CA THR A 230 16.77 5.99 -1.78
C THR A 230 15.72 4.85 -1.77
N VAL A 231 16.18 3.62 -1.95
CA VAL A 231 15.38 2.39 -2.02
C VAL A 231 14.66 2.04 -0.70
N ALA A 232 15.19 2.45 0.45
CA ALA A 232 14.56 2.13 1.75
C ALA A 232 13.45 3.12 2.14
N SER A 233 13.39 4.30 1.52
CA SER A 233 12.35 5.31 1.78
C SER A 233 11.20 5.25 0.78
N GLU A 234 11.31 4.45 -0.27
CA GLU A 234 10.28 4.31 -1.30
C GLU A 234 9.45 3.02 -1.19
N PHE A 235 9.67 2.24 -0.12
CA PHE A 235 8.86 1.05 0.18
C PHE A 235 8.01 1.25 1.41
#